data_53a33fa6b4185e4775a2dfb2204b84fd
#
_entry.id   53a33fa6b4185e4775a2dfb2204b84fd
#
_cell.length_a   1.000
_cell.length_b   1.000
_cell.length_c   1.000
_cell.angle_alpha   90.00
_cell.angle_beta   90.00
_cell.angle_gamma   90.00
#
_symmetry.space_group_name_H-M   'P 1'
#
loop_
_entity.id
_entity.type
_entity.pdbx_description
1 polymer ?
#
loop_
_entity_poly.entity_id
_entity_poly.type
_entity_poly.pdbx_seq_one_letter_code
_entity_poly.pdbx_strand_id
1 'polypeptide(L)'
;MALDVETLGQLLRTLERFVRDRLMPLEAQVAEQDRIPVDVIDEMKAMGLFGMTIPEAYGGLGLNTEEECRAVRVLGYTSPAFRSVIGTNNGIGSQGLVMDGTEEQKRNYLPKMASGEIIGSFALTEPDAGSDSGAVKTSARRDGDVFVLNGTKRYITNAPSAQLFTTFARTNPGEAGGRGVSAFLVDATTIGISLSKPYKKMGQQGAHVCDVIFDNCRVPAGAILGGPARLNRGFETAMKTLDRGRLHISALAVGAANRLIDESLRFAMDRKQFGQPIAQFQLVQAMLADSRAEAYAAECMVMDAARRRDSGEPVSTLASCCKLFATEMVGRVADRAVQIHGGAGYMEEYPVSRFFRDVRLFRIYEGTSQIQQTIIARNMIRDA
;
A
#
# COMPACT_ATOMS: atom_id res chain seq x y z
N MET A 1 11.60 -4.54 18.66
CA MET A 1 12.92 -3.89 18.84
C MET A 1 13.45 -3.59 17.46
N ALA A 2 14.16 -2.48 17.23
CA ALA A 2 14.76 -2.22 15.92
C ALA A 2 15.79 -3.31 15.61
N LEU A 3 15.94 -3.67 14.33
CA LEU A 3 17.03 -4.55 13.88
C LEU A 3 18.37 -3.84 14.10
N ASP A 4 19.41 -4.60 14.38
CA ASP A 4 20.76 -4.04 14.35
C ASP A 4 21.14 -3.63 12.91
N VAL A 5 22.12 -2.72 12.80
CA VAL A 5 22.52 -2.11 11.51
C VAL A 5 23.02 -3.17 10.52
N GLU A 6 23.70 -4.22 10.99
CA GLU A 6 24.25 -5.28 10.14
C GLU A 6 23.12 -6.14 9.59
N THR A 7 22.19 -6.60 10.42
CA THR A 7 21.03 -7.40 10.05
C THR A 7 20.13 -6.65 9.06
N LEU A 8 19.82 -5.37 9.34
CA LEU A 8 19.07 -4.53 8.40
C LEU A 8 19.80 -4.39 7.07
N GLY A 9 21.11 -4.13 7.11
CA GLY A 9 21.93 -4.04 5.88
C GLY A 9 21.91 -5.33 5.07
N GLN A 10 21.90 -6.48 5.73
CA GLN A 10 21.85 -7.80 5.08
C GLN A 10 20.47 -8.06 4.45
N LEU A 11 19.38 -7.71 5.15
CA LEU A 11 18.03 -7.78 4.61
C LEU A 11 17.89 -6.91 3.35
N LEU A 12 18.34 -5.66 3.40
CA LEU A 12 18.22 -4.74 2.26
C LEU A 12 19.01 -5.23 1.05
N ARG A 13 20.25 -5.71 1.23
CA ARG A 13 21.04 -6.29 0.13
C ARG A 13 20.39 -7.55 -0.46
N THR A 14 19.76 -8.37 0.37
CA THR A 14 19.01 -9.55 -0.10
C THR A 14 17.79 -9.15 -0.92
N LEU A 15 17.02 -8.15 -0.46
CA LEU A 15 15.91 -7.58 -1.21
C LEU A 15 16.37 -6.95 -2.53
N GLU A 16 17.47 -6.21 -2.54
CA GLU A 16 18.03 -5.61 -3.76
C GLU A 16 18.37 -6.66 -4.83
N ARG A 17 19.00 -7.76 -4.42
CA ARG A 17 19.28 -8.89 -5.32
C ARG A 17 17.99 -9.53 -5.82
N PHE A 18 17.06 -9.82 -4.93
CA PHE A 18 15.78 -10.41 -5.29
C PHE A 18 15.00 -9.52 -6.30
N VAL A 19 14.96 -8.22 -6.05
CA VAL A 19 14.35 -7.25 -6.98
C VAL A 19 15.03 -7.29 -8.35
N ARG A 20 16.38 -7.19 -8.39
CA ARG A 20 17.13 -7.10 -9.66
C ARG A 20 17.16 -8.40 -10.43
N ASP A 21 17.42 -9.50 -9.75
CA ASP A 21 17.72 -10.78 -10.39
C ASP A 21 16.47 -11.61 -10.65
N ARG A 22 15.41 -11.39 -9.85
CA ARG A 22 14.21 -12.20 -9.91
C ARG A 22 12.96 -11.44 -10.34
N LEU A 23 12.68 -10.25 -9.78
CA LEU A 23 11.42 -9.54 -10.05
C LEU A 23 11.47 -8.72 -11.33
N MET A 24 12.53 -7.93 -11.54
CA MET A 24 12.66 -7.07 -12.73
C MET A 24 12.56 -7.84 -14.07
N PRO A 25 13.19 -9.03 -14.23
CA PRO A 25 13.05 -9.81 -15.47
C PRO A 25 11.62 -10.27 -15.76
N LEU A 26 10.77 -10.35 -14.73
CA LEU A 26 9.39 -10.82 -14.86
C LEU A 26 8.36 -9.71 -15.08
N GLU A 27 8.77 -8.44 -14.98
CA GLU A 27 7.85 -7.29 -15.04
C GLU A 27 6.97 -7.28 -16.29
N ALA A 28 7.55 -7.56 -17.48
CA ALA A 28 6.80 -7.58 -18.74
C ALA A 28 5.80 -8.75 -18.77
N GLN A 29 6.24 -9.94 -18.36
CA GLN A 29 5.38 -11.13 -18.29
C GLN A 29 4.21 -10.91 -17.31
N VAL A 30 4.47 -10.36 -16.13
CA VAL A 30 3.42 -10.07 -15.13
C VAL A 30 2.43 -9.05 -15.67
N ALA A 31 2.91 -8.03 -16.38
CA ALA A 31 2.03 -7.03 -16.99
C ALA A 31 1.14 -7.62 -18.09
N GLU A 32 1.68 -8.48 -18.95
CA GLU A 32 0.96 -9.13 -20.03
C GLU A 32 -0.07 -10.17 -19.52
N GLN A 33 0.34 -11.01 -18.57
CA GLN A 33 -0.48 -12.10 -18.04
C GLN A 33 -1.44 -11.66 -16.92
N ASP A 34 -1.32 -10.42 -16.45
CA ASP A 34 -2.03 -9.89 -15.27
C ASP A 34 -1.95 -10.85 -14.07
N ARG A 35 -0.79 -11.50 -13.87
CA ARG A 35 -0.59 -12.48 -12.80
C ARG A 35 0.87 -12.58 -12.38
N ILE A 36 1.11 -12.57 -11.07
CA ILE A 36 2.43 -12.89 -10.50
C ILE A 36 2.57 -14.42 -10.46
N PRO A 37 3.70 -14.99 -10.93
CA PRO A 37 3.96 -16.43 -10.84
C PRO A 37 3.92 -16.93 -9.39
N VAL A 38 3.39 -18.15 -9.21
CA VAL A 38 3.20 -18.74 -7.87
C VAL A 38 4.54 -18.97 -7.16
N ASP A 39 5.55 -19.42 -7.90
CA ASP A 39 6.91 -19.62 -7.39
C ASP A 39 7.52 -18.32 -6.83
N VAL A 40 7.26 -17.17 -7.44
CA VAL A 40 7.67 -15.86 -6.90
C VAL A 40 6.94 -15.54 -5.58
N ILE A 41 5.66 -15.86 -5.49
CA ILE A 41 4.90 -15.67 -4.23
C ILE A 41 5.47 -16.59 -3.14
N ASP A 42 5.82 -17.83 -3.47
CA ASP A 42 6.40 -18.78 -2.52
C ASP A 42 7.82 -18.36 -2.09
N GLU A 43 8.63 -17.82 -3.01
CA GLU A 43 9.91 -17.18 -2.65
C GLU A 43 9.71 -16.01 -1.68
N MET A 44 8.71 -15.13 -1.93
CA MET A 44 8.37 -14.03 -1.03
C MET A 44 7.95 -14.51 0.36
N LYS A 45 7.19 -15.63 0.44
CA LYS A 45 6.82 -16.26 1.72
C LYS A 45 8.06 -16.78 2.45
N ALA A 46 8.92 -17.51 1.74
CA ALA A 46 10.16 -18.05 2.31
C ALA A 46 11.12 -16.97 2.83
N MET A 47 11.11 -15.80 2.20
CA MET A 47 11.87 -14.61 2.64
C MET A 47 11.20 -13.86 3.80
N GLY A 48 10.02 -14.27 4.29
CA GLY A 48 9.28 -13.58 5.35
C GLY A 48 8.65 -12.25 4.94
N LEU A 49 8.53 -11.96 3.64
CA LEU A 49 8.07 -10.65 3.16
C LEU A 49 6.60 -10.38 3.47
N PHE A 50 5.79 -11.40 3.76
CA PHE A 50 4.40 -11.22 4.20
C PHE A 50 4.29 -10.72 5.64
N GLY A 51 5.33 -10.94 6.45
CA GLY A 51 5.39 -10.60 7.87
C GLY A 51 6.35 -9.50 8.25
N MET A 52 6.82 -8.67 7.31
CA MET A 52 7.84 -7.65 7.59
C MET A 52 7.51 -6.78 8.82
N THR A 53 6.25 -6.38 8.96
CA THR A 53 5.80 -5.46 10.01
C THR A 53 5.00 -6.12 11.12
N ILE A 54 4.76 -7.42 11.02
CA ILE A 54 4.12 -8.21 12.08
C ILE A 54 5.17 -8.45 13.17
N PRO A 55 4.83 -8.26 14.45
CA PRO A 55 5.79 -8.45 15.53
C PRO A 55 6.39 -9.86 15.57
N GLU A 56 7.66 -9.97 15.98
CA GLU A 56 8.39 -11.24 16.11
C GLU A 56 7.66 -12.27 16.99
N ALA A 57 6.98 -11.81 18.04
CA ALA A 57 6.15 -12.67 18.91
C ALA A 57 5.05 -13.44 18.17
N TYR A 58 4.71 -12.99 16.94
CA TYR A 58 3.74 -13.63 16.06
C TYR A 58 4.37 -14.15 14.76
N GLY A 59 5.70 -14.34 14.74
CA GLY A 59 6.43 -14.94 13.62
C GLY A 59 6.75 -13.98 12.47
N GLY A 60 6.58 -12.67 12.64
CA GLY A 60 6.99 -11.66 11.67
C GLY A 60 8.44 -11.19 11.87
N LEU A 61 8.91 -10.26 11.03
CA LEU A 61 10.24 -9.66 11.15
C LEU A 61 10.26 -8.47 12.12
N GLY A 62 9.11 -7.95 12.53
CA GLY A 62 8.99 -6.88 13.51
C GLY A 62 9.57 -5.53 13.08
N LEU A 63 9.73 -5.28 11.78
CA LEU A 63 10.32 -4.03 11.27
C LEU A 63 9.58 -2.81 11.83
N ASN A 64 10.35 -1.84 12.34
CA ASN A 64 9.84 -0.54 12.69
C ASN A 64 9.50 0.27 11.42
N THR A 65 9.03 1.50 11.56
CA THR A 65 8.55 2.30 10.42
C THR A 65 9.69 2.71 9.48
N GLU A 66 10.86 3.08 10.01
CA GLU A 66 12.01 3.44 9.19
C GLU A 66 12.55 2.23 8.42
N GLU A 67 12.69 1.09 9.07
CA GLU A 67 13.14 -0.17 8.47
C GLU A 67 12.18 -0.64 7.37
N GLU A 68 10.87 -0.59 7.64
CA GLU A 68 9.83 -0.85 6.64
C GLU A 68 9.97 0.08 5.43
N CYS A 69 10.10 1.39 5.65
CA CYS A 69 10.24 2.36 4.55
C CYS A 69 11.49 2.09 3.71
N ARG A 70 12.61 1.69 4.33
CA ARG A 70 13.84 1.30 3.61
C ARG A 70 13.61 0.05 2.75
N ALA A 71 12.97 -0.99 3.29
CA ALA A 71 12.65 -2.21 2.56
C ALA A 71 11.66 -1.94 1.40
N VAL A 72 10.61 -1.17 1.65
CA VAL A 72 9.60 -0.81 0.66
C VAL A 72 10.17 0.07 -0.46
N ARG A 73 11.12 0.94 -0.16
CA ARG A 73 11.84 1.72 -1.17
C ARG A 73 12.60 0.79 -2.14
N VAL A 74 13.23 -0.27 -1.63
CA VAL A 74 13.89 -1.28 -2.48
C VAL A 74 12.85 -2.00 -3.35
N LEU A 75 11.74 -2.45 -2.78
CA LEU A 75 10.65 -3.08 -3.52
C LEU A 75 10.00 -2.15 -4.55
N GLY A 76 10.02 -0.85 -4.31
CA GLY A 76 9.53 0.16 -5.25
C GLY A 76 10.35 0.31 -6.53
N TYR A 77 11.56 -0.25 -6.56
CA TYR A 77 12.43 -0.23 -7.73
C TYR A 77 11.97 -1.18 -8.86
N THR A 78 10.98 -2.02 -8.61
CA THR A 78 10.33 -2.88 -9.60
C THR A 78 8.84 -2.56 -9.69
N SER A 79 8.09 -3.34 -10.52
CA SER A 79 6.63 -3.14 -10.66
C SER A 79 5.94 -3.14 -9.30
N PRO A 80 5.13 -2.12 -8.99
CA PRO A 80 4.36 -2.05 -7.76
C PRO A 80 3.42 -3.24 -7.51
N ALA A 81 3.13 -4.03 -8.55
CA ALA A 81 2.31 -5.23 -8.43
C ALA A 81 2.92 -6.25 -7.45
N PHE A 82 4.24 -6.47 -7.52
CA PHE A 82 4.93 -7.39 -6.60
C PHE A 82 4.77 -6.98 -5.14
N ARG A 83 4.93 -5.68 -4.85
CA ARG A 83 4.71 -5.17 -3.49
C ARG A 83 3.23 -5.28 -3.09
N SER A 84 2.29 -5.12 -4.01
CA SER A 84 0.86 -5.15 -3.70
C SER A 84 0.41 -6.50 -3.13
N VAL A 85 1.01 -7.61 -3.54
CA VAL A 85 0.70 -8.95 -3.03
C VAL A 85 0.99 -9.06 -1.52
N ILE A 86 2.12 -8.52 -1.07
CA ILE A 86 2.53 -8.57 0.33
C ILE A 86 2.06 -7.35 1.13
N GLY A 87 1.66 -6.28 0.42
CA GLY A 87 1.44 -4.97 1.02
C GLY A 87 0.24 -4.90 1.96
N THR A 88 -0.79 -5.69 1.71
CA THR A 88 -1.93 -5.74 2.64
C THR A 88 -1.56 -6.42 3.95
N ASN A 89 -0.78 -7.50 3.92
CA ASN A 89 -0.32 -8.18 5.13
C ASN A 89 0.67 -7.34 5.96
N ASN A 90 1.45 -6.47 5.32
CA ASN A 90 2.38 -5.58 6.01
C ASN A 90 1.76 -4.23 6.41
N GLY A 91 0.62 -3.88 5.85
CA GLY A 91 -0.03 -2.59 6.04
C GLY A 91 -1.48 -2.74 6.47
N ILE A 92 -2.36 -2.26 5.60
CA ILE A 92 -3.78 -2.05 5.91
C ILE A 92 -4.54 -3.30 6.33
N GLY A 93 -4.15 -4.50 5.92
CA GLY A 93 -4.83 -5.75 6.28
C GLY A 93 -4.46 -6.29 7.67
N SER A 94 -3.22 -6.05 8.16
CA SER A 94 -2.76 -6.58 9.45
C SER A 94 -2.65 -5.53 10.55
N GLN A 95 -2.33 -4.29 10.22
CA GLN A 95 -1.95 -3.29 11.24
C GLN A 95 -3.09 -2.93 12.19
N GLY A 96 -4.34 -2.96 11.73
CA GLY A 96 -5.49 -2.82 12.61
C GLY A 96 -5.52 -3.92 13.69
N LEU A 97 -5.22 -5.15 13.28
CA LEU A 97 -5.15 -6.30 14.19
C LEU A 97 -3.95 -6.20 15.15
N VAL A 98 -2.79 -5.79 14.65
CA VAL A 98 -1.58 -5.58 15.48
C VAL A 98 -1.84 -4.54 16.57
N MET A 99 -2.46 -3.39 16.22
CA MET A 99 -2.66 -2.28 17.14
C MET A 99 -3.81 -2.51 18.13
N ASP A 100 -4.95 -2.96 17.62
CA ASP A 100 -6.22 -2.93 18.37
C ASP A 100 -6.83 -4.33 18.58
N GLY A 101 -6.27 -5.42 18.02
CA GLY A 101 -6.76 -6.79 18.20
C GLY A 101 -6.63 -7.29 19.64
N THR A 102 -7.54 -8.19 20.05
CA THR A 102 -7.36 -8.94 21.29
C THR A 102 -6.19 -9.91 21.16
N GLU A 103 -5.61 -10.36 22.27
CA GLU A 103 -4.51 -11.34 22.24
C GLU A 103 -4.92 -12.66 21.57
N GLU A 104 -6.17 -13.07 21.74
CA GLU A 104 -6.71 -14.22 21.04
C GLU A 104 -6.75 -14.01 19.52
N GLN A 105 -7.28 -12.88 19.06
CA GLN A 105 -7.31 -12.54 17.64
C GLN A 105 -5.90 -12.44 17.05
N LYS A 106 -4.97 -11.83 17.75
CA LYS A 106 -3.56 -11.73 17.31
C LYS A 106 -2.93 -13.11 17.14
N ARG A 107 -3.08 -14.00 18.13
CA ARG A 107 -2.53 -15.36 18.10
C ARG A 107 -3.17 -16.22 17.01
N ASN A 108 -4.44 -16.03 16.72
CA ASN A 108 -5.16 -16.80 15.71
C ASN A 108 -4.79 -16.41 14.28
N TYR A 109 -4.54 -15.12 14.02
CA TYR A 109 -4.37 -14.61 12.66
C TYR A 109 -2.95 -14.16 12.31
N LEU A 110 -2.24 -13.46 13.20
CA LEU A 110 -0.95 -12.84 12.85
C LEU A 110 0.12 -13.86 12.42
N PRO A 111 0.29 -15.04 13.06
CA PRO A 111 1.28 -16.02 12.60
C PRO A 111 1.01 -16.50 11.17
N LYS A 112 -0.25 -16.73 10.83
CA LYS A 112 -0.66 -17.17 9.49
C LYS A 112 -0.54 -16.04 8.46
N MET A 113 -0.74 -14.80 8.87
CA MET A 113 -0.50 -13.64 8.03
C MET A 113 0.99 -13.42 7.80
N ALA A 114 1.83 -13.62 8.83
CA ALA A 114 3.28 -13.47 8.71
C ALA A 114 3.91 -14.51 7.76
N SER A 115 3.40 -15.76 7.79
CA SER A 115 3.82 -16.81 6.87
C SER A 115 3.27 -16.66 5.44
N GLY A 116 2.26 -15.81 5.24
CA GLY A 116 1.52 -15.69 3.98
C GLY A 116 0.53 -16.86 3.73
N GLU A 117 0.20 -17.66 4.74
CA GLU A 117 -0.91 -18.62 4.70
C GLU A 117 -2.25 -17.89 4.61
N ILE A 118 -2.42 -16.80 5.36
CA ILE A 118 -3.54 -15.88 5.28
C ILE A 118 -3.12 -14.58 4.61
N ILE A 119 -3.77 -14.25 3.51
CA ILE A 119 -3.72 -12.92 2.91
C ILE A 119 -4.89 -12.12 3.47
N GLY A 120 -4.59 -11.01 4.14
CA GLY A 120 -5.57 -10.09 4.66
C GLY A 120 -5.92 -8.99 3.66
N SER A 121 -7.18 -8.57 3.62
CA SER A 121 -7.63 -7.42 2.84
C SER A 121 -8.37 -6.41 3.71
N PHE A 122 -8.35 -5.15 3.27
CA PHE A 122 -8.95 -4.02 3.98
C PHE A 122 -10.21 -3.55 3.26
N ALA A 123 -11.38 -3.90 3.80
CA ALA A 123 -12.67 -3.68 3.19
C ALA A 123 -13.37 -2.44 3.78
N LEU A 124 -12.90 -1.24 3.42
CA LEU A 124 -13.44 0.05 3.87
C LEU A 124 -14.27 0.73 2.78
N THR A 125 -13.67 1.00 1.63
CA THR A 125 -14.25 1.79 0.52
C THR A 125 -15.54 1.15 -0.02
N GLU A 126 -16.52 1.99 -0.33
CA GLU A 126 -17.80 1.60 -0.92
C GLU A 126 -18.06 2.35 -2.23
N PRO A 127 -19.06 1.93 -3.05
CA PRO A 127 -19.41 2.64 -4.27
C PRO A 127 -19.63 4.15 -4.08
N ASP A 128 -20.24 4.54 -2.97
CA ASP A 128 -20.60 5.93 -2.64
C ASP A 128 -19.71 6.56 -1.55
N ALA A 129 -18.76 5.82 -0.99
CA ALA A 129 -17.92 6.29 0.12
C ALA A 129 -16.44 5.91 -0.10
N GLY A 130 -15.70 6.78 -0.80
CA GLY A 130 -14.27 6.69 -1.01
C GLY A 130 -13.51 7.73 -0.19
N SER A 131 -13.38 8.95 -0.68
CA SER A 131 -12.74 10.06 0.04
C SER A 131 -13.47 10.43 1.33
N ASP A 132 -14.82 10.36 1.33
CA ASP A 132 -15.63 10.41 2.53
C ASP A 132 -15.81 9.02 3.14
N SER A 133 -14.72 8.47 3.68
CA SER A 133 -14.68 7.12 4.25
C SER A 133 -15.52 6.97 5.53
N GLY A 134 -15.92 8.09 6.16
CA GLY A 134 -16.84 8.08 7.29
C GLY A 134 -18.31 7.84 6.89
N ALA A 135 -18.65 8.02 5.61
CA ALA A 135 -20.01 7.86 5.09
C ALA A 135 -20.35 6.42 4.67
N VAL A 136 -19.60 5.42 5.12
CA VAL A 136 -19.89 4.00 4.80
C VAL A 136 -21.30 3.60 5.21
N LYS A 137 -21.97 2.87 4.31
CA LYS A 137 -23.36 2.44 4.44
C LYS A 137 -23.52 0.93 4.69
N THR A 138 -22.48 0.11 4.41
CA THR A 138 -22.50 -1.31 4.78
C THR A 138 -22.93 -1.42 6.22
N SER A 139 -24.06 -2.09 6.47
CA SER A 139 -24.65 -2.24 7.80
C SER A 139 -24.17 -3.50 8.51
N ALA A 140 -24.12 -3.44 9.83
CA ALA A 140 -23.91 -4.60 10.70
C ALA A 140 -24.96 -4.55 11.81
N ARG A 141 -26.09 -5.24 11.58
CA ARG A 141 -27.20 -5.29 12.53
C ARG A 141 -26.98 -6.45 13.52
N ARG A 142 -27.05 -6.15 14.80
CA ARG A 142 -26.96 -7.19 15.84
C ARG A 142 -28.20 -8.09 15.84
N ASP A 143 -27.97 -9.38 15.93
CA ASP A 143 -28.99 -10.43 16.02
C ASP A 143 -28.53 -11.50 17.03
N GLY A 144 -28.88 -11.27 18.30
CA GLY A 144 -28.38 -12.08 19.42
C GLY A 144 -26.85 -11.97 19.56
N ASP A 145 -26.16 -13.12 19.42
CA ASP A 145 -24.70 -13.25 19.53
C ASP A 145 -23.97 -13.09 18.20
N VAL A 146 -24.67 -12.68 17.14
CA VAL A 146 -24.07 -12.45 15.83
C VAL A 146 -24.40 -11.06 15.32
N PHE A 147 -23.61 -10.62 14.32
CA PHE A 147 -23.92 -9.46 13.48
C PHE A 147 -24.24 -9.94 12.06
N VAL A 148 -25.28 -9.34 11.47
CA VAL A 148 -25.66 -9.59 10.08
C VAL A 148 -25.17 -8.41 9.25
N LEU A 149 -24.19 -8.68 8.38
CA LEU A 149 -23.57 -7.68 7.51
C LEU A 149 -24.30 -7.67 6.15
N ASN A 150 -24.63 -6.45 5.68
CA ASN A 150 -25.20 -6.21 4.35
C ASN A 150 -24.58 -4.99 3.71
N GLY A 151 -24.11 -5.12 2.47
CA GLY A 151 -23.54 -4.02 1.70
C GLY A 151 -22.47 -4.46 0.72
N THR A 152 -21.82 -3.49 0.05
CA THR A 152 -20.77 -3.76 -0.95
C THR A 152 -19.55 -2.92 -0.66
N LYS A 153 -18.39 -3.57 -0.58
CA LYS A 153 -17.07 -2.94 -0.52
C LYS A 153 -16.44 -2.94 -1.90
N ARG A 154 -15.85 -1.80 -2.30
CA ARG A 154 -15.36 -1.56 -3.66
C ARG A 154 -13.84 -1.42 -3.71
N TYR A 155 -13.24 -1.89 -4.81
CA TYR A 155 -11.80 -1.80 -5.08
C TYR A 155 -10.92 -2.44 -4.01
N ILE A 156 -11.34 -3.57 -3.47
CA ILE A 156 -10.64 -4.23 -2.37
C ILE A 156 -9.42 -4.97 -2.90
N THR A 157 -8.24 -4.49 -2.52
CA THR A 157 -6.94 -5.04 -2.94
C THR A 157 -6.76 -6.45 -2.38
N ASN A 158 -6.26 -7.35 -3.23
CA ASN A 158 -6.04 -8.77 -2.95
C ASN A 158 -7.31 -9.57 -2.60
N ALA A 159 -8.50 -8.99 -2.68
CA ALA A 159 -9.74 -9.68 -2.33
C ALA A 159 -9.93 -11.04 -3.03
N PRO A 160 -9.55 -11.23 -4.33
CA PRO A 160 -9.65 -12.55 -4.97
C PRO A 160 -8.78 -13.64 -4.34
N SER A 161 -7.72 -13.25 -3.62
CA SER A 161 -6.77 -14.17 -2.97
C SER A 161 -6.84 -14.12 -1.45
N ALA A 162 -7.71 -13.28 -0.87
CA ALA A 162 -7.78 -13.06 0.56
C ALA A 162 -8.53 -14.21 1.27
N GLN A 163 -8.03 -14.58 2.45
CA GLN A 163 -8.70 -15.46 3.39
C GLN A 163 -9.37 -14.68 4.52
N LEU A 164 -8.95 -13.41 4.75
CA LEU A 164 -9.46 -12.57 5.83
C LEU A 164 -9.77 -11.17 5.33
N PHE A 165 -10.96 -10.67 5.61
CA PHE A 165 -11.36 -9.29 5.38
C PHE A 165 -11.45 -8.52 6.70
N THR A 166 -10.64 -7.47 6.87
CA THR A 166 -10.90 -6.45 7.89
C THR A 166 -11.98 -5.52 7.34
N THR A 167 -13.23 -5.77 7.74
CA THR A 167 -14.42 -5.13 7.17
C THR A 167 -14.97 -4.06 8.10
N PHE A 168 -15.20 -2.86 7.57
CA PHE A 168 -15.77 -1.73 8.31
C PHE A 168 -17.26 -1.60 7.98
N ALA A 169 -18.11 -1.69 8.99
CA ALA A 169 -19.55 -1.64 8.82
C ALA A 169 -20.21 -0.79 9.91
N ARG A 170 -21.33 -0.18 9.56
CA ARG A 170 -22.10 0.68 10.45
C ARG A 170 -22.94 -0.15 11.41
N THR A 171 -22.58 -0.11 12.66
CA THR A 171 -23.27 -0.77 13.77
C THR A 171 -24.25 0.14 14.50
N ASN A 172 -24.04 1.48 14.42
CA ASN A 172 -24.97 2.45 14.95
C ASN A 172 -25.39 3.45 13.85
N PRO A 173 -26.57 3.29 13.24
CA PRO A 173 -27.05 4.19 12.18
C PRO A 173 -27.47 5.57 12.70
N GLY A 174 -27.66 5.74 14.01
CA GLY A 174 -27.99 7.05 14.62
C GLY A 174 -26.80 7.99 14.73
N GLU A 175 -25.56 7.50 14.52
CA GLU A 175 -24.34 8.30 14.58
C GLU A 175 -23.83 8.67 13.19
N ALA A 176 -23.46 9.94 13.02
CA ALA A 176 -22.93 10.45 11.75
C ALA A 176 -21.42 10.21 11.60
N GLY A 177 -20.94 10.22 10.35
CA GLY A 177 -19.54 10.09 10.01
C GLY A 177 -18.94 8.74 10.47
N GLY A 178 -17.70 8.74 10.92
CA GLY A 178 -17.00 7.54 11.38
C GLY A 178 -17.48 7.02 12.74
N ARG A 179 -18.23 7.80 13.51
CA ARG A 179 -18.88 7.32 14.75
C ARG A 179 -19.94 6.28 14.38
N GLY A 180 -20.06 5.25 15.17
CA GLY A 180 -20.99 4.16 14.87
C GLY A 180 -20.52 3.17 13.81
N VAL A 181 -19.25 3.23 13.38
CA VAL A 181 -18.62 2.24 12.52
C VAL A 181 -17.75 1.30 13.35
N SER A 182 -17.97 0.00 13.17
CA SER A 182 -17.16 -1.06 13.78
C SER A 182 -16.29 -1.73 12.73
N ALA A 183 -15.17 -2.32 13.18
CA ALA A 183 -14.33 -3.17 12.35
C ALA A 183 -14.58 -4.64 12.71
N PHE A 184 -14.69 -5.51 11.72
CA PHE A 184 -14.89 -6.93 11.86
C PHE A 184 -13.79 -7.70 11.14
N LEU A 185 -13.31 -8.79 11.76
CA LEU A 185 -12.47 -9.79 11.12
C LEU A 185 -13.41 -10.83 10.51
N VAL A 186 -13.53 -10.85 9.20
CA VAL A 186 -14.49 -11.71 8.49
C VAL A 186 -13.71 -12.69 7.61
N ASP A 187 -13.88 -13.98 7.87
CA ASP A 187 -13.32 -15.05 7.04
C ASP A 187 -13.97 -15.02 5.66
N ALA A 188 -13.15 -15.14 4.61
CA ALA A 188 -13.62 -15.08 3.22
C ALA A 188 -14.58 -16.22 2.85
N THR A 189 -14.57 -17.32 3.61
CA THR A 189 -15.48 -18.47 3.43
C THR A 189 -16.82 -18.30 4.12
N THR A 190 -17.03 -17.17 4.84
CA THR A 190 -18.29 -16.92 5.54
C THR A 190 -19.45 -16.88 4.55
N ILE A 191 -20.53 -17.62 4.86
CA ILE A 191 -21.74 -17.64 4.04
C ILE A 191 -22.31 -16.23 3.91
N GLY A 192 -22.71 -15.86 2.70
CA GLY A 192 -23.19 -14.51 2.38
C GLY A 192 -22.10 -13.57 1.85
N ILE A 193 -20.86 -14.07 1.65
CA ILE A 193 -19.81 -13.31 0.93
C ILE A 193 -19.77 -13.77 -0.52
N SER A 194 -19.70 -12.80 -1.42
CA SER A 194 -19.38 -13.03 -2.83
C SER A 194 -18.43 -11.94 -3.37
N LEU A 195 -17.70 -12.29 -4.41
CA LEU A 195 -16.74 -11.38 -5.05
C LEU A 195 -17.17 -11.07 -6.48
N SER A 196 -16.99 -9.82 -6.90
CA SER A 196 -17.11 -9.48 -8.32
C SER A 196 -15.91 -10.03 -9.11
N LYS A 197 -16.00 -9.99 -10.43
CA LYS A 197 -14.83 -10.17 -11.29
C LYS A 197 -13.80 -9.07 -10.97
N PRO A 198 -12.48 -9.39 -11.02
CA PRO A 198 -11.44 -8.38 -10.89
C PRO A 198 -11.59 -7.26 -11.92
N TYR A 199 -11.34 -6.04 -11.51
CA TYR A 199 -11.37 -4.88 -12.39
C TYR A 199 -10.16 -4.86 -13.33
N LYS A 200 -10.40 -4.51 -14.60
CA LYS A 200 -9.34 -4.11 -15.51
C LYS A 200 -8.84 -2.72 -15.14
N LYS A 201 -7.53 -2.57 -14.97
CA LYS A 201 -6.92 -1.35 -14.45
C LYS A 201 -6.04 -0.67 -15.50
N MET A 202 -5.76 0.60 -15.32
CA MET A 202 -4.83 1.38 -16.14
C MET A 202 -3.38 0.86 -16.01
N GLY A 203 -2.99 0.40 -14.82
CA GLY A 203 -1.66 -0.09 -14.46
C GLY A 203 -1.71 -1.07 -13.30
N GLN A 204 -0.52 -1.44 -12.79
CA GLN A 204 -0.32 -2.42 -11.73
C GLN A 204 -0.98 -3.78 -12.05
N GLN A 205 -0.84 -4.24 -13.29
CA GLN A 205 -1.23 -5.59 -13.68
C GLN A 205 -0.48 -6.60 -12.80
N GLY A 206 -1.17 -7.68 -12.42
CA GLY A 206 -0.69 -8.66 -11.43
C GLY A 206 -1.17 -8.40 -10.01
N ALA A 207 -1.64 -7.17 -9.70
CA ALA A 207 -2.29 -6.84 -8.43
C ALA A 207 -3.79 -6.74 -8.65
N HIS A 208 -4.57 -7.63 -8.09
CA HIS A 208 -6.01 -7.68 -8.35
C HIS A 208 -6.82 -6.92 -7.31
N VAL A 209 -7.88 -6.26 -7.77
CA VAL A 209 -8.89 -5.60 -6.94
C VAL A 209 -10.29 -5.98 -7.44
N CYS A 210 -11.23 -6.22 -6.54
CA CYS A 210 -12.62 -6.48 -6.86
C CYS A 210 -13.56 -5.93 -5.80
N ASP A 211 -14.86 -6.03 -6.03
CA ASP A 211 -15.86 -5.74 -5.01
C ASP A 211 -16.04 -6.98 -4.12
N VAL A 212 -16.28 -6.73 -2.82
CA VAL A 212 -16.69 -7.74 -1.82
C VAL A 212 -18.12 -7.41 -1.42
N ILE A 213 -19.03 -8.35 -1.66
CA ILE A 213 -20.46 -8.20 -1.44
C ILE A 213 -20.83 -9.03 -0.20
N PHE A 214 -21.52 -8.40 0.74
CA PHE A 214 -22.06 -9.03 1.93
C PHE A 214 -23.60 -9.06 1.78
N ASP A 215 -24.18 -10.25 1.74
CA ASP A 215 -25.61 -10.47 1.67
C ASP A 215 -26.03 -11.39 2.82
N ASN A 216 -26.68 -10.81 3.84
CA ASN A 216 -27.03 -11.48 5.07
C ASN A 216 -25.87 -12.29 5.70
N CYS A 217 -24.65 -11.76 5.56
CA CYS A 217 -23.44 -12.39 6.06
C CYS A 217 -23.41 -12.37 7.59
N ARG A 218 -23.50 -13.53 8.22
CA ARG A 218 -23.59 -13.68 9.68
C ARG A 218 -22.20 -13.91 10.26
N VAL A 219 -21.76 -12.99 11.12
CA VAL A 219 -20.48 -13.08 11.83
C VAL A 219 -20.67 -13.06 13.33
N PRO A 220 -19.93 -13.84 14.12
CA PRO A 220 -20.06 -13.86 15.57
C PRO A 220 -19.66 -12.50 16.18
N ALA A 221 -20.21 -12.16 17.35
CA ALA A 221 -19.85 -10.92 18.05
C ALA A 221 -18.34 -10.86 18.40
N GLY A 222 -17.68 -12.00 18.57
CA GLY A 222 -16.23 -12.09 18.74
C GLY A 222 -15.40 -11.68 17.51
N ALA A 223 -16.02 -11.55 16.33
CA ALA A 223 -15.37 -11.04 15.13
C ALA A 223 -15.11 -9.53 15.17
N ILE A 224 -15.68 -8.78 16.12
CA ILE A 224 -15.35 -7.37 16.31
C ILE A 224 -13.85 -7.26 16.58
N LEU A 225 -13.13 -6.51 15.77
CA LEU A 225 -11.72 -6.27 15.96
C LEU A 225 -11.47 -5.56 17.30
N GLY A 226 -10.69 -6.19 18.16
CA GLY A 226 -10.45 -5.73 19.53
C GLY A 226 -11.57 -6.07 20.53
N GLY A 227 -12.54 -6.90 20.12
CA GLY A 227 -13.60 -7.39 20.96
C GLY A 227 -14.74 -6.38 21.22
N PRO A 228 -15.69 -6.72 22.11
CA PRO A 228 -16.91 -5.93 22.32
C PRO A 228 -16.66 -4.48 22.77
N ALA A 229 -15.56 -4.22 23.50
CA ALA A 229 -15.19 -2.88 23.95
C ALA A 229 -14.85 -1.92 22.79
N ARG A 230 -14.57 -2.44 21.60
CA ARG A 230 -14.27 -1.68 20.38
C ARG A 230 -15.49 -1.51 19.46
N LEU A 231 -16.68 -1.91 19.89
CA LEU A 231 -17.93 -1.65 19.16
C LEU A 231 -18.08 -0.15 18.90
N ASN A 232 -18.44 0.24 17.68
CA ASN A 232 -18.56 1.63 17.20
C ASN A 232 -17.26 2.44 17.17
N ARG A 233 -16.09 1.79 17.31
CA ARG A 233 -14.78 2.45 17.31
C ARG A 233 -13.86 1.95 16.19
N GLY A 234 -14.40 1.20 15.23
CA GLY A 234 -13.61 0.64 14.12
C GLY A 234 -13.00 1.73 13.21
N PHE A 235 -13.66 2.88 13.07
CA PHE A 235 -13.14 3.97 12.25
C PHE A 235 -11.84 4.58 12.83
N GLU A 236 -11.68 4.59 14.14
CA GLU A 236 -10.41 5.00 14.78
C GLU A 236 -9.25 4.08 14.34
N THR A 237 -9.51 2.76 14.33
CA THR A 237 -8.54 1.77 13.85
C THR A 237 -8.22 1.98 12.36
N ALA A 238 -9.23 2.26 11.53
CA ALA A 238 -9.01 2.55 10.12
C ALA A 238 -8.06 3.75 9.91
N MET A 239 -8.27 4.84 10.64
CA MET A 239 -7.45 6.05 10.50
C MET A 239 -6.01 5.83 10.95
N LYS A 240 -5.78 5.15 12.09
CA LYS A 240 -4.43 4.79 12.55
C LYS A 240 -3.68 3.92 11.54
N THR A 241 -4.39 2.98 10.93
CA THR A 241 -3.84 2.08 9.90
C THR A 241 -3.43 2.86 8.64
N LEU A 242 -4.28 3.79 8.18
CA LEU A 242 -4.00 4.62 7.01
C LEU A 242 -2.82 5.59 7.23
N ASP A 243 -2.61 6.12 8.44
CA ASP A 243 -1.46 6.99 8.72
C ASP A 243 -0.12 6.26 8.49
N ARG A 244 -0.03 4.97 8.85
CA ARG A 244 1.15 4.16 8.53
C ARG A 244 1.25 3.88 7.03
N GLY A 245 0.13 3.53 6.39
CA GLY A 245 0.06 3.26 4.96
C GLY A 245 0.57 4.41 4.09
N ARG A 246 0.37 5.66 4.52
CA ARG A 246 0.86 6.86 3.82
C ARG A 246 2.39 6.90 3.72
N LEU A 247 3.11 6.60 4.80
CA LEU A 247 4.58 6.53 4.79
C LEU A 247 5.08 5.38 3.91
N HIS A 248 4.44 4.22 4.01
CA HIS A 248 4.72 3.06 3.17
C HIS A 248 4.59 3.39 1.67
N ILE A 249 3.48 4.01 1.23
CA ILE A 249 3.28 4.39 -0.16
C ILE A 249 4.26 5.49 -0.59
N SER A 250 4.63 6.39 0.29
CA SER A 250 5.65 7.41 0.00
C SER A 250 7.01 6.78 -0.26
N ALA A 251 7.42 5.80 0.53
CA ALA A 251 8.66 5.05 0.32
C ALA A 251 8.65 4.26 -1.00
N LEU A 252 7.50 3.64 -1.34
CA LEU A 252 7.30 2.97 -2.62
C LEU A 252 7.47 3.93 -3.80
N ALA A 253 6.90 5.14 -3.69
CA ALA A 253 7.01 6.18 -4.71
C ALA A 253 8.47 6.64 -4.94
N VAL A 254 9.26 6.75 -3.86
CA VAL A 254 10.70 7.06 -3.95
C VAL A 254 11.44 5.94 -4.69
N GLY A 255 11.15 4.67 -4.40
CA GLY A 255 11.73 3.52 -5.10
C GLY A 255 11.44 3.54 -6.60
N ALA A 256 10.18 3.79 -6.97
CA ALA A 256 9.76 3.89 -8.37
C ALA A 256 10.43 5.09 -9.09
N ALA A 257 10.58 6.23 -8.40
CA ALA A 257 11.28 7.39 -8.93
C ALA A 257 12.76 7.06 -9.21
N ASN A 258 13.44 6.37 -8.29
CA ASN A 258 14.83 5.97 -8.49
C ASN A 258 14.97 5.04 -9.71
N ARG A 259 14.08 4.06 -9.90
CA ARG A 259 14.07 3.22 -11.09
C ARG A 259 13.91 4.04 -12.38
N LEU A 260 12.95 4.95 -12.41
CA LEU A 260 12.69 5.79 -13.57
C LEU A 260 13.87 6.71 -13.92
N ILE A 261 14.55 7.24 -12.91
CA ILE A 261 15.75 8.06 -13.09
C ILE A 261 16.88 7.22 -13.68
N ASP A 262 17.12 6.02 -13.17
CA ASP A 262 18.19 5.16 -13.64
C ASP A 262 17.92 4.66 -15.08
N GLU A 263 16.67 4.33 -15.44
CA GLU A 263 16.29 4.00 -16.82
C GLU A 263 16.49 5.19 -17.76
N SER A 264 16.07 6.38 -17.34
CA SER A 264 16.23 7.60 -18.12
C SER A 264 17.70 7.98 -18.34
N LEU A 265 18.53 7.85 -17.30
CA LEU A 265 19.96 8.11 -17.39
C LEU A 265 20.65 7.13 -18.36
N ARG A 266 20.36 5.82 -18.21
CA ARG A 266 20.92 4.79 -19.10
C ARG A 266 20.54 5.07 -20.55
N PHE A 267 19.25 5.28 -20.81
CA PHE A 267 18.76 5.60 -22.16
C PHE A 267 19.40 6.85 -22.72
N ALA A 268 19.51 7.93 -21.92
CA ALA A 268 20.09 9.19 -22.36
C ALA A 268 21.59 9.09 -22.70
N MET A 269 22.33 8.21 -22.02
CA MET A 269 23.74 7.95 -22.30
C MET A 269 23.94 7.13 -23.59
N ASP A 270 23.04 6.20 -23.89
CA ASP A 270 23.16 5.30 -25.04
C ASP A 270 22.59 5.90 -26.32
N ARG A 271 21.46 6.64 -26.22
CA ARG A 271 20.76 7.20 -27.37
C ARG A 271 21.48 8.41 -27.91
N LYS A 272 21.85 8.36 -29.22
CA LYS A 272 22.50 9.48 -29.92
C LYS A 272 21.54 10.20 -30.84
N GLN A 273 21.57 11.53 -30.82
CA GLN A 273 20.95 12.42 -31.76
C GLN A 273 21.87 13.63 -32.02
N PHE A 274 21.82 14.22 -33.21
CA PHE A 274 22.69 15.33 -33.58
C PHE A 274 24.18 15.04 -33.36
N GLY A 275 24.59 13.78 -33.57
CA GLY A 275 25.98 13.32 -33.50
C GLY A 275 26.52 13.01 -32.09
N GLN A 276 25.72 13.13 -31.02
CA GLN A 276 26.16 12.92 -29.64
C GLN A 276 25.07 12.25 -28.79
N PRO A 277 25.42 11.64 -27.61
CA PRO A 277 24.43 11.15 -26.65
C PRO A 277 23.46 12.26 -26.22
N ILE A 278 22.18 11.91 -26.06
CA ILE A 278 21.20 12.94 -25.67
C ILE A 278 21.43 13.44 -24.23
N ALA A 279 22.17 12.71 -23.41
CA ALA A 279 22.65 13.16 -22.09
C ALA A 279 23.52 14.45 -22.15
N GLN A 280 24.05 14.81 -23.33
CA GLN A 280 24.83 16.03 -23.50
C GLN A 280 23.97 17.29 -23.73
N PHE A 281 22.67 17.14 -23.93
CA PHE A 281 21.77 18.27 -24.12
C PHE A 281 21.27 18.82 -22.78
N GLN A 282 21.42 20.14 -22.57
CA GLN A 282 21.07 20.78 -21.29
C GLN A 282 19.62 20.58 -20.86
N LEU A 283 18.68 20.52 -21.79
CA LEU A 283 17.26 20.27 -21.46
C LEU A 283 17.02 18.84 -20.95
N VAL A 284 17.78 17.84 -21.43
CA VAL A 284 17.75 16.48 -20.89
C VAL A 284 18.39 16.43 -19.51
N GLN A 285 19.54 17.13 -19.35
CA GLN A 285 20.23 17.25 -18.06
C GLN A 285 19.33 17.88 -17.00
N ALA A 286 18.57 18.94 -17.36
CA ALA A 286 17.62 19.59 -16.47
C ALA A 286 16.54 18.62 -15.98
N MET A 287 15.93 17.83 -16.88
CA MET A 287 14.93 16.83 -16.49
C MET A 287 15.48 15.75 -15.56
N LEU A 288 16.73 15.30 -15.78
CA LEU A 288 17.39 14.31 -14.90
C LEU A 288 17.71 14.93 -13.53
N ALA A 289 18.24 16.18 -13.52
CA ALA A 289 18.60 16.88 -12.29
C ALA A 289 17.37 17.18 -11.41
N ASP A 290 16.29 17.70 -12.00
CA ASP A 290 15.03 17.96 -11.30
C ASP A 290 14.46 16.67 -10.70
N SER A 291 14.47 15.58 -11.49
CA SER A 291 13.98 14.29 -11.02
C SER A 291 14.78 13.76 -9.84
N ARG A 292 16.10 13.88 -9.87
CA ARG A 292 16.97 13.45 -8.76
C ARG A 292 16.78 14.32 -7.52
N ALA A 293 16.72 15.66 -7.67
CA ALA A 293 16.52 16.58 -6.56
C ALA A 293 15.18 16.36 -5.86
N GLU A 294 14.10 16.21 -6.61
CA GLU A 294 12.77 15.93 -6.06
C GLU A 294 12.70 14.55 -5.37
N ALA A 295 13.30 13.50 -5.96
CA ALA A 295 13.33 12.17 -5.35
C ALA A 295 14.13 12.15 -4.04
N TYR A 296 15.26 12.87 -3.99
CA TYR A 296 16.07 13.02 -2.78
C TYR A 296 15.30 13.74 -1.66
N ALA A 297 14.61 14.84 -1.99
CA ALA A 297 13.78 15.55 -1.04
C ALA A 297 12.66 14.66 -0.47
N ALA A 298 11.98 13.89 -1.34
CA ALA A 298 10.95 12.94 -0.91
C ALA A 298 11.52 11.86 0.02
N GLU A 299 12.70 11.32 -0.28
CA GLU A 299 13.36 10.31 0.58
C GLU A 299 13.67 10.88 1.95
N CYS A 300 14.25 12.08 2.03
CA CYS A 300 14.54 12.76 3.30
C CYS A 300 13.28 12.98 4.14
N MET A 301 12.18 13.44 3.53
CA MET A 301 10.91 13.64 4.21
C MET A 301 10.35 12.33 4.77
N VAL A 302 10.37 11.26 3.98
CA VAL A 302 9.85 9.95 4.40
C VAL A 302 10.65 9.38 5.56
N MET A 303 11.99 9.43 5.49
CA MET A 303 12.86 8.88 6.54
C MET A 303 12.78 9.70 7.82
N ASP A 304 12.65 11.04 7.75
CA ASP A 304 12.43 11.89 8.93
C ASP A 304 11.10 11.55 9.62
N ALA A 305 10.00 11.52 8.86
CA ALA A 305 8.68 11.20 9.39
C ALA A 305 8.61 9.76 9.97
N ALA A 306 9.30 8.80 9.37
CA ALA A 306 9.37 7.43 9.86
C ALA A 306 10.08 7.36 11.22
N ARG A 307 11.26 8.00 11.37
CA ARG A 307 12.00 8.07 12.64
C ARG A 307 11.20 8.74 13.75
N ARG A 308 10.53 9.86 13.43
CA ARG A 308 9.65 10.54 14.41
C ARG A 308 8.50 9.66 14.87
N ARG A 309 7.89 8.89 13.95
CA ARG A 309 6.88 7.91 14.32
C ARG A 309 7.44 6.85 15.28
N ASP A 310 8.62 6.32 14.98
CA ASP A 310 9.25 5.27 15.79
C ASP A 310 9.69 5.80 17.17
N SER A 311 9.95 7.12 17.30
CA SER A 311 10.16 7.79 18.60
C SER A 311 8.86 8.10 19.37
N GLY A 312 7.68 7.77 18.78
CA GLY A 312 6.38 7.98 19.44
C GLY A 312 5.77 9.36 19.20
N GLU A 313 6.33 10.18 18.32
CA GLU A 313 5.76 11.49 17.97
C GLU A 313 4.48 11.35 17.13
N PRO A 314 3.52 12.28 17.25
CA PRO A 314 2.35 12.33 16.40
C PRO A 314 2.72 12.77 14.97
N VAL A 315 2.63 11.87 13.99
CA VAL A 315 3.11 12.12 12.61
C VAL A 315 2.01 12.25 11.56
N SER A 316 0.73 12.36 11.93
CA SER A 316 -0.37 12.36 10.95
C SER A 316 -0.23 13.46 9.88
N THR A 317 0.17 14.68 10.27
CA THR A 317 0.44 15.79 9.34
C THR A 317 1.65 15.50 8.48
N LEU A 318 2.74 15.03 9.07
CA LEU A 318 3.98 14.70 8.35
C LEU A 318 3.77 13.55 7.37
N ALA A 319 3.05 12.50 7.76
CA ALA A 319 2.70 11.39 6.88
C ALA A 319 1.86 11.85 5.67
N SER A 320 0.93 12.80 5.91
CA SER A 320 0.16 13.41 4.81
C SER A 320 1.03 14.28 3.89
N CYS A 321 1.98 15.05 4.44
CA CYS A 321 2.96 15.80 3.65
C CYS A 321 3.84 14.87 2.81
N CYS A 322 4.37 13.81 3.39
CA CYS A 322 5.17 12.80 2.68
C CYS A 322 4.38 12.18 1.53
N LYS A 323 3.14 11.74 1.81
CA LYS A 323 2.28 11.10 0.79
C LYS A 323 1.95 12.07 -0.34
N LEU A 324 1.56 13.29 -0.03
CA LEU A 324 1.28 14.31 -1.04
C LEU A 324 2.52 14.56 -1.91
N PHE A 325 3.65 14.88 -1.30
CA PHE A 325 4.86 15.25 -2.02
C PHE A 325 5.41 14.09 -2.86
N ALA A 326 5.61 12.91 -2.25
CA ALA A 326 6.24 11.77 -2.92
C ALA A 326 5.40 11.22 -4.08
N THR A 327 4.07 11.18 -3.94
CA THR A 327 3.21 10.64 -5.00
C THR A 327 3.01 11.62 -6.16
N GLU A 328 3.03 12.92 -5.92
CA GLU A 328 3.07 13.94 -6.98
C GLU A 328 4.44 13.97 -7.66
N MET A 329 5.52 13.88 -6.88
CA MET A 329 6.89 13.82 -7.38
C MET A 329 7.09 12.66 -8.35
N VAL A 330 6.74 11.43 -7.96
CA VAL A 330 6.95 10.28 -8.85
C VAL A 330 6.12 10.37 -10.14
N GLY A 331 4.96 11.03 -10.11
CA GLY A 331 4.20 11.33 -11.32
C GLY A 331 4.95 12.27 -12.28
N ARG A 332 5.60 13.33 -11.76
CA ARG A 332 6.44 14.23 -12.57
C ARG A 332 7.69 13.51 -13.10
N VAL A 333 8.33 12.68 -12.28
CA VAL A 333 9.49 11.88 -12.69
C VAL A 333 9.10 10.89 -13.80
N ALA A 334 7.93 10.25 -13.69
CA ALA A 334 7.45 9.33 -14.73
C ALA A 334 7.16 10.06 -16.06
N ASP A 335 6.58 11.25 -16.00
CA ASP A 335 6.35 12.07 -17.18
C ASP A 335 7.67 12.47 -17.87
N ARG A 336 8.64 12.95 -17.10
CA ARG A 336 9.98 13.27 -17.62
C ARG A 336 10.69 12.05 -18.17
N ALA A 337 10.53 10.87 -17.55
CA ALA A 337 11.13 9.63 -18.03
C ALA A 337 10.59 9.23 -19.42
N VAL A 338 9.28 9.28 -19.60
CA VAL A 338 8.66 9.06 -20.92
C VAL A 338 9.17 10.09 -21.93
N GLN A 339 9.24 11.36 -21.53
CA GLN A 339 9.71 12.46 -22.41
C GLN A 339 11.18 12.28 -22.82
N ILE A 340 12.07 11.89 -21.93
CA ILE A 340 13.49 11.61 -22.22
C ILE A 340 13.63 10.45 -23.23
N HIS A 341 12.79 9.43 -23.11
CA HIS A 341 12.79 8.29 -24.05
C HIS A 341 12.17 8.65 -25.42
N GLY A 342 11.43 9.76 -25.52
CA GLY A 342 10.75 10.17 -26.75
C GLY A 342 9.76 9.10 -27.21
N GLY A 343 9.73 8.79 -28.51
CA GLY A 343 8.84 7.76 -29.07
C GLY A 343 9.00 6.38 -28.44
N ALA A 344 10.22 6.00 -28.03
CA ALA A 344 10.49 4.75 -27.32
C ALA A 344 9.78 4.71 -25.95
N GLY A 345 9.68 5.83 -25.25
CA GLY A 345 8.99 5.91 -23.96
C GLY A 345 7.48 5.68 -24.04
N TYR A 346 6.89 5.75 -25.23
CA TYR A 346 5.48 5.48 -25.45
C TYR A 346 5.18 4.01 -25.78
N MET A 347 6.22 3.21 -26.05
CA MET A 347 6.12 1.80 -26.40
C MET A 347 6.18 0.91 -25.15
N GLU A 348 5.46 -0.22 -25.16
CA GLU A 348 5.33 -1.12 -24.00
C GLU A 348 6.62 -1.91 -23.71
N GLU A 349 7.52 -2.02 -24.67
CA GLU A 349 8.84 -2.65 -24.54
C GLU A 349 9.75 -1.92 -23.56
N TYR A 350 9.49 -0.63 -23.31
CA TYR A 350 10.26 0.17 -22.39
C TYR A 350 9.54 0.30 -21.03
N PRO A 351 10.22 0.01 -19.91
CA PRO A 351 9.58 0.01 -18.57
C PRO A 351 8.91 1.33 -18.21
N VAL A 352 9.41 2.45 -18.73
CA VAL A 352 8.92 3.79 -18.37
C VAL A 352 7.44 4.00 -18.72
N SER A 353 6.95 3.41 -19.82
CA SER A 353 5.53 3.48 -20.19
C SER A 353 4.63 2.76 -19.18
N ARG A 354 5.08 1.62 -18.67
CA ARG A 354 4.38 0.86 -17.63
C ARG A 354 4.40 1.61 -16.31
N PHE A 355 5.56 2.07 -15.86
CA PHE A 355 5.68 2.86 -14.63
C PHE A 355 4.84 4.13 -14.66
N PHE A 356 4.73 4.82 -15.80
CA PHE A 356 3.86 5.99 -15.96
C PHE A 356 2.40 5.66 -15.62
N ARG A 357 1.89 4.51 -16.09
CA ARG A 357 0.55 4.04 -15.75
C ARG A 357 0.44 3.58 -14.29
N ASP A 358 1.43 2.85 -13.79
CA ASP A 358 1.44 2.25 -12.46
C ASP A 358 1.44 3.28 -11.34
N VAL A 359 2.31 4.29 -11.44
CA VAL A 359 2.47 5.31 -10.38
C VAL A 359 1.27 6.27 -10.33
N ARG A 360 0.44 6.31 -11.38
CA ARG A 360 -0.74 7.18 -11.40
C ARG A 360 -1.71 6.86 -10.26
N LEU A 361 -1.78 5.60 -9.84
CA LEU A 361 -2.62 5.16 -8.73
C LEU A 361 -2.17 5.73 -7.38
N PHE A 362 -0.87 6.02 -7.19
CA PHE A 362 -0.35 6.50 -5.92
C PHE A 362 -0.98 7.81 -5.44
N ARG A 363 -1.44 8.66 -6.36
CA ARG A 363 -2.17 9.91 -6.06
C ARG A 363 -3.63 9.68 -5.66
N ILE A 364 -4.16 8.46 -5.78
CA ILE A 364 -5.58 8.15 -5.62
C ILE A 364 -5.83 7.36 -4.33
N TYR A 365 -5.19 6.22 -4.17
CA TYR A 365 -5.42 5.36 -3.01
C TYR A 365 -4.73 5.88 -1.74
N GLU A 366 -5.05 5.29 -0.57
CA GLU A 366 -4.57 5.73 0.75
C GLU A 366 -4.91 7.22 1.06
N GLY A 367 -5.97 7.71 0.44
CA GLY A 367 -6.38 9.11 0.44
C GLY A 367 -5.79 9.89 -0.73
N THR A 368 -6.66 10.49 -1.55
CA THR A 368 -6.23 11.27 -2.72
C THR A 368 -5.30 12.43 -2.34
N SER A 369 -4.55 12.99 -3.31
CA SER A 369 -3.74 14.18 -3.09
C SER A 369 -4.55 15.32 -2.47
N GLN A 370 -5.81 15.51 -2.88
CA GLN A 370 -6.71 16.53 -2.34
C GLN A 370 -7.11 16.24 -0.88
N ILE A 371 -7.30 14.97 -0.52
CA ILE A 371 -7.56 14.58 0.87
C ILE A 371 -6.33 14.84 1.73
N GLN A 372 -5.10 14.57 1.25
CA GLN A 372 -3.89 14.93 1.98
C GLN A 372 -3.79 16.44 2.22
N GLN A 373 -4.06 17.26 1.19
CA GLN A 373 -4.10 18.72 1.31
C GLN A 373 -5.11 19.18 2.38
N THR A 374 -6.30 18.59 2.37
CA THR A 374 -7.35 18.91 3.36
C THR A 374 -6.91 18.52 4.79
N ILE A 375 -6.27 17.36 4.98
CA ILE A 375 -5.78 16.91 6.28
C ILE A 375 -4.71 17.86 6.79
N ILE A 376 -3.73 18.20 5.96
CA ILE A 376 -2.63 19.11 6.30
C ILE A 376 -3.19 20.46 6.74
N ALA A 377 -4.03 21.09 5.89
CA ALA A 377 -4.60 22.41 6.16
C ALA A 377 -5.45 22.42 7.44
N ARG A 378 -6.31 21.39 7.63
CA ARG A 378 -7.15 21.26 8.82
C ARG A 378 -6.32 21.14 10.10
N ASN A 379 -5.24 20.35 10.06
CA ASN A 379 -4.37 20.19 11.22
C ASN A 379 -3.62 21.51 11.51
N MET A 380 -3.10 22.20 10.50
CA MET A 380 -2.46 23.52 10.68
C MET A 380 -3.41 24.54 11.32
N ILE A 381 -4.68 24.58 10.88
CA ILE A 381 -5.68 25.50 11.43
C ILE A 381 -6.03 25.14 12.89
N ARG A 382 -6.12 23.86 13.21
CA ARG A 382 -6.43 23.39 14.57
C ARG A 382 -5.30 23.71 15.55
N ASP A 383 -4.05 23.62 15.09
CA ASP A 383 -2.85 23.74 15.93
C ASP A 383 -2.35 25.20 16.02
N ALA A 384 -3.00 26.16 15.31
CA ALA A 384 -2.78 27.61 15.37
C ALA A 384 -3.61 28.28 16.47
#